data_ce706138689f1f8b1661910fb81b3275
#
_entry.id   ce706138689f1f8b1661910fb81b3275
#
_cell.length_a   1.000
_cell.length_b   1.000
_cell.length_c   1.000
_cell.angle_alpha   90.00
_cell.angle_beta   90.00
_cell.angle_gamma   90.00
#
_symmetry.space_group_name_H-M   'P 1'
#
loop_
_entity.id
_entity.type
_entity.pdbx_description
1 polymer ?
#
loop_
_entity_poly.entity_id
_entity_poly.type
_entity_poly.pdbx_seq_one_letter_code
_entity_poly.pdbx_strand_id
1 'polypeptide(L)'
;MAANNETGVLQPWKELAEICLSKGVFFHCDATQWIGKLPSDGFDLCSSFSVSAHKFSGPKGVGWFACKEPISMQLGGEQEMSKRGGTENYPAITSMLTAWKDVRFQLNSPTNRTEWRDQFEKSLINLIPAVKILEDERAAVQSLCARCPFTR
;
A
#
# COMPACT_ATOMS: atom_id res chain seq x y z
N MET A 1 2.24 7.97 -4.43
CA MET A 1 2.06 6.82 -3.51
C MET A 1 1.27 7.25 -2.28
N ALA A 2 0.47 6.37 -1.68
CA ALA A 2 -0.29 6.69 -0.48
C ALA A 2 0.56 6.63 0.80
N ALA A 3 1.52 5.71 0.86
CA ALA A 3 2.47 5.58 1.96
C ALA A 3 3.85 5.24 1.41
N ASN A 4 4.89 5.76 2.04
CA ASN A 4 6.26 5.50 1.64
C ASN A 4 6.74 4.14 2.17
N ASN A 5 7.39 3.35 1.34
CA ASN A 5 7.82 1.98 1.69
C ASN A 5 9.07 1.92 2.57
N GLU A 6 9.84 3.00 2.65
CA GLU A 6 11.07 3.06 3.45
C GLU A 6 10.86 3.75 4.77
N THR A 7 10.22 4.91 4.75
CA THR A 7 10.02 5.75 5.94
C THR A 7 8.69 5.48 6.66
N GLY A 8 7.72 4.84 5.98
CA GLY A 8 6.37 4.64 6.50
C GLY A 8 5.48 5.88 6.49
N VAL A 9 5.98 7.03 6.05
CA VAL A 9 5.23 8.29 6.02
C VAL A 9 3.97 8.15 5.18
N LEU A 10 2.84 8.52 5.75
CA LEU A 10 1.54 8.58 5.08
C LEU A 10 1.44 9.91 4.32
N GLN A 11 1.10 9.82 3.04
CA GLN A 11 0.91 11.00 2.20
C GLN A 11 -0.55 11.48 2.28
N PRO A 12 -0.82 12.76 2.09
CA PRO A 12 -2.17 13.33 2.07
C PRO A 12 -2.87 13.02 0.73
N TRP A 13 -2.89 11.73 0.36
CA TRP A 13 -3.39 11.29 -0.94
C TRP A 13 -4.89 11.52 -1.14
N LYS A 14 -5.65 11.47 -0.05
CA LYS A 14 -7.10 11.66 -0.09
C LYS A 14 -7.46 13.11 -0.41
N GLU A 15 -6.83 14.04 0.29
CA GLU A 15 -6.98 15.47 0.06
C GLU A 15 -6.53 15.85 -1.36
N LEU A 16 -5.44 15.27 -1.84
CA LEU A 16 -4.97 15.45 -3.21
C LEU A 16 -5.97 14.89 -4.22
N ALA A 17 -6.56 13.72 -3.95
CA ALA A 17 -7.58 13.13 -4.82
C ALA A 17 -8.83 14.02 -4.90
N GLU A 18 -9.29 14.58 -3.78
CA GLU A 18 -10.43 15.51 -3.73
C GLU A 18 -10.15 16.78 -4.55
N ILE A 19 -8.97 17.38 -4.41
CA ILE A 19 -8.56 18.56 -5.19
C ILE A 19 -8.51 18.21 -6.69
N CYS A 20 -7.90 17.10 -7.06
CA CYS A 20 -7.80 16.69 -8.46
C CYS A 20 -9.18 16.40 -9.06
N LEU A 21 -10.06 15.73 -8.31
CA LEU A 21 -11.41 15.44 -8.72
C LEU A 21 -12.21 16.74 -8.97
N SER A 22 -12.10 17.71 -8.05
CA SER A 22 -12.79 19.01 -8.18
C SER A 22 -12.33 19.82 -9.38
N LYS A 23 -11.11 19.59 -9.84
CA LYS A 23 -10.50 20.29 -10.99
C LYS A 23 -10.53 19.48 -12.29
N GLY A 24 -11.12 18.27 -12.29
CA GLY A 24 -11.12 17.39 -13.46
C GLY A 24 -9.73 16.91 -13.87
N VAL A 25 -8.77 16.85 -12.92
CA VAL A 25 -7.40 16.41 -13.16
C VAL A 25 -7.30 14.91 -12.85
N PHE A 26 -6.69 14.15 -13.77
CA PHE A 26 -6.44 12.73 -13.56
C PHE A 26 -5.45 12.52 -12.41
N PHE A 27 -5.85 11.73 -11.42
CA PHE A 27 -5.01 11.40 -10.26
C PHE A 27 -4.84 9.91 -10.12
N HIS A 28 -3.60 9.44 -10.26
CA HIS A 28 -3.21 8.06 -9.96
C HIS A 28 -2.57 7.96 -8.59
N CYS A 29 -2.97 6.97 -7.79
CA CYS A 29 -2.38 6.69 -6.50
C CYS A 29 -1.77 5.27 -6.46
N ASP A 30 -0.47 5.17 -6.19
CA ASP A 30 0.11 3.89 -5.78
C ASP A 30 -0.30 3.60 -4.34
N ALA A 31 -1.21 2.64 -4.18
CA ALA A 31 -1.77 2.22 -2.89
C ALA A 31 -1.09 0.96 -2.31
N THR A 32 0.01 0.52 -2.92
CA THR A 32 0.70 -0.74 -2.59
C THR A 32 1.09 -0.85 -1.12
N GLN A 33 1.51 0.23 -0.49
CA GLN A 33 1.89 0.23 0.93
C GLN A 33 0.73 0.58 1.88
N TRP A 34 -0.43 0.92 1.35
CA TRP A 34 -1.63 1.27 2.12
C TRP A 34 -2.61 0.11 2.25
N ILE A 35 -2.97 -0.48 1.10
CA ILE A 35 -3.96 -1.55 1.02
C ILE A 35 -3.51 -2.76 1.83
N GLY A 36 -4.41 -3.27 2.65
CA GLY A 36 -4.17 -4.40 3.54
C GLY A 36 -3.47 -4.04 4.86
N LYS A 37 -3.18 -2.77 5.11
CA LYS A 37 -2.54 -2.27 6.34
C LYS A 37 -3.36 -1.21 7.04
N LEU A 38 -4.04 -0.37 6.26
CA LEU A 38 -4.87 0.73 6.72
C LEU A 38 -6.26 0.66 6.08
N PRO A 39 -7.26 1.33 6.65
CA PRO A 39 -8.59 1.44 6.04
C PRO A 39 -8.50 1.98 4.60
N SER A 40 -9.26 1.39 3.70
CA SER A 40 -9.17 1.67 2.27
C SER A 40 -10.29 2.57 1.73
N ASP A 41 -10.97 3.29 2.61
CA ASP A 41 -12.04 4.20 2.22
C ASP A 41 -11.47 5.44 1.51
N GLY A 42 -12.11 5.83 0.41
CA GLY A 42 -11.76 7.02 -0.36
C GLY A 42 -10.92 6.76 -1.60
N PHE A 43 -10.45 5.52 -1.88
CA PHE A 43 -9.77 5.24 -3.15
C PHE A 43 -10.67 5.38 -4.38
N ASP A 44 -11.97 5.39 -4.19
CA ASP A 44 -12.96 5.76 -5.20
C ASP A 44 -12.87 7.24 -5.64
N LEU A 45 -12.23 8.10 -4.86
CA LEU A 45 -11.91 9.48 -5.26
C LEU A 45 -10.81 9.55 -6.32
N CYS A 46 -9.89 8.60 -6.32
CA CYS A 46 -8.81 8.54 -7.31
C CYS A 46 -9.37 8.22 -8.71
N SER A 47 -8.75 8.75 -9.77
CA SER A 47 -9.03 8.34 -11.14
C SER A 47 -8.56 6.91 -11.39
N SER A 48 -7.44 6.54 -10.77
CA SER A 48 -6.91 5.17 -10.77
C SER A 48 -6.05 4.91 -9.53
N PHE A 49 -5.88 3.63 -9.19
CA PHE A 49 -4.89 3.22 -8.19
C PHE A 49 -4.34 1.83 -8.49
N SER A 50 -3.13 1.55 -7.99
CA SER A 50 -2.45 0.27 -8.16
C SER A 50 -2.10 -0.37 -6.82
N VAL A 51 -2.11 -1.71 -6.80
CA VAL A 51 -1.85 -2.52 -5.60
C VAL A 51 -1.05 -3.76 -5.97
N SER A 52 -0.11 -4.16 -5.14
CA SER A 52 0.66 -5.40 -5.28
C SER A 52 0.34 -6.39 -4.16
N ALA A 53 -0.02 -7.62 -4.54
CA ALA A 53 -0.50 -8.64 -3.59
C ALA A 53 0.54 -9.01 -2.51
N HIS A 54 1.82 -9.05 -2.86
CA HIS A 54 2.90 -9.43 -1.93
C HIS A 54 3.09 -8.45 -0.75
N LYS A 55 2.42 -7.31 -0.75
CA LYS A 55 2.46 -6.33 0.35
C LYS A 55 1.37 -6.55 1.39
N PHE A 56 0.42 -7.46 1.11
CA PHE A 56 -0.64 -7.88 2.03
C PHE A 56 -0.76 -9.42 2.11
N SER A 57 0.37 -10.10 2.18
CA SER A 57 0.50 -11.55 2.33
C SER A 57 0.05 -12.38 1.12
N GLY A 58 -0.20 -11.76 -0.02
CA GLY A 58 -0.44 -12.45 -1.29
C GLY A 58 0.85 -12.84 -2.01
N PRO A 59 0.76 -13.55 -3.15
CA PRO A 59 1.92 -13.96 -3.92
C PRO A 59 2.58 -12.80 -4.66
N LYS A 60 3.87 -12.96 -4.99
CA LYS A 60 4.58 -12.06 -5.90
C LYS A 60 4.09 -12.23 -7.33
N GLY A 61 4.27 -11.20 -8.15
CA GLY A 61 3.95 -11.24 -9.58
C GLY A 61 2.46 -11.06 -9.92
N VAL A 62 1.64 -10.71 -8.94
CA VAL A 62 0.21 -10.39 -9.12
C VAL A 62 -0.16 -9.15 -8.31
N GLY A 63 -1.12 -8.41 -8.82
CA GLY A 63 -1.70 -7.24 -8.20
C GLY A 63 -2.94 -6.82 -8.96
N TRP A 64 -3.52 -5.68 -8.64
CA TRP A 64 -4.59 -5.12 -9.44
C TRP A 64 -4.35 -3.64 -9.71
N PHE A 65 -4.95 -3.21 -10.78
CA PHE A 65 -5.06 -1.82 -11.17
C PHE A 65 -6.55 -1.50 -11.31
N ALA A 66 -7.00 -0.50 -10.60
CA ALA A 66 -8.36 0.02 -10.71
C ALA A 66 -8.33 1.36 -11.41
N CYS A 67 -9.25 1.58 -12.34
CA CYS A 67 -9.37 2.82 -13.10
C CYS A 67 -10.84 3.09 -13.44
N LYS A 68 -11.26 4.35 -13.26
CA LYS A 68 -12.62 4.78 -13.62
C LYS A 68 -12.83 4.79 -15.13
N GLU A 69 -11.84 5.30 -15.87
CA GLU A 69 -11.88 5.35 -17.31
C GLU A 69 -11.08 4.20 -17.92
N PRO A 70 -11.55 3.59 -19.02
CA PRO A 70 -10.83 2.55 -19.70
C PRO A 70 -9.47 3.05 -20.19
N ILE A 71 -8.40 2.50 -19.65
CA ILE A 71 -7.02 2.76 -20.10
C ILE A 71 -6.48 1.47 -20.69
N SER A 72 -6.02 1.53 -21.95
CA SER A 72 -5.21 0.45 -22.50
C SER A 72 -3.79 0.60 -21.97
N MET A 73 -3.33 -0.39 -21.20
CA MET A 73 -2.02 -0.35 -20.58
C MET A 73 -0.96 -1.07 -21.41
N GLN A 74 -1.38 -2.00 -22.26
CA GLN A 74 -0.49 -2.78 -23.10
C GLN A 74 -1.22 -3.19 -24.37
N LEU A 75 -0.62 -2.89 -25.52
CA LEU A 75 -1.14 -3.31 -26.82
C LEU A 75 -0.88 -4.81 -27.06
N GLY A 76 -1.86 -5.48 -27.67
CA GLY A 76 -1.73 -6.88 -28.11
C GLY A 76 -2.25 -7.90 -27.10
N GLY A 77 -3.50 -8.27 -27.22
CA GLY A 77 -4.20 -9.30 -26.46
C GLY A 77 -5.62 -8.88 -26.10
N GLU A 78 -6.44 -9.87 -25.82
CA GLU A 78 -7.86 -9.67 -25.47
C GLU A 78 -8.15 -9.79 -23.97
N GLN A 79 -7.08 -10.11 -23.17
CA GLN A 79 -7.19 -10.31 -21.76
C GLN A 79 -7.54 -9.02 -21.01
N GLU A 80 -8.16 -9.15 -19.85
CA GLU A 80 -8.62 -8.03 -19.03
C GLU A 80 -9.45 -7.02 -19.83
N MET A 81 -10.41 -7.51 -20.64
CA MET A 81 -11.25 -6.69 -21.52
C MET A 81 -10.41 -5.88 -22.53
N SER A 82 -9.46 -6.52 -23.18
CA SER A 82 -8.50 -5.94 -24.15
C SER A 82 -7.60 -4.84 -23.59
N LYS A 83 -7.37 -4.83 -22.28
CA LYS A 83 -6.48 -3.84 -21.64
C LYS A 83 -5.03 -4.29 -21.53
N ARG A 84 -4.76 -5.57 -21.70
CA ARG A 84 -3.41 -6.16 -21.73
C ARG A 84 -3.37 -7.47 -22.52
N GLY A 85 -2.16 -7.91 -22.86
CA GLY A 85 -1.92 -9.25 -23.40
C GLY A 85 -1.43 -10.24 -22.34
N GLY A 86 -1.40 -11.51 -22.73
CA GLY A 86 -0.94 -12.64 -21.93
C GLY A 86 -2.03 -13.29 -21.06
N THR A 87 -2.02 -14.62 -21.02
CA THR A 87 -2.96 -15.44 -20.25
C THR A 87 -2.94 -15.04 -18.76
N GLU A 88 -4.09 -15.01 -18.14
CA GLU A 88 -4.24 -14.68 -16.73
C GLU A 88 -3.59 -15.75 -15.85
N ASN A 89 -2.80 -15.32 -14.88
CA ASN A 89 -2.22 -16.20 -13.87
C ASN A 89 -3.28 -16.53 -12.81
N TYR A 90 -4.22 -17.41 -13.16
CA TYR A 90 -5.35 -17.80 -12.32
C TYR A 90 -4.93 -18.28 -10.92
N PRO A 91 -3.90 -19.13 -10.73
CA PRO A 91 -3.45 -19.52 -9.40
C PRO A 91 -3.01 -18.34 -8.53
N ALA A 92 -2.26 -17.40 -9.08
CA ALA A 92 -1.81 -16.22 -8.35
C ALA A 92 -2.98 -15.26 -8.04
N ILE A 93 -3.93 -15.08 -8.96
CA ILE A 93 -5.14 -14.28 -8.75
C ILE A 93 -5.98 -14.88 -7.62
N THR A 94 -6.22 -16.18 -7.62
CA THR A 94 -6.98 -16.87 -6.57
C THR A 94 -6.30 -16.75 -5.21
N SER A 95 -4.98 -16.93 -5.16
CA SER A 95 -4.19 -16.75 -3.95
C SER A 95 -4.23 -15.30 -3.42
N MET A 96 -4.17 -14.32 -4.32
CA MET A 96 -4.33 -12.91 -3.98
C MET A 96 -5.70 -12.62 -3.36
N LEU A 97 -6.77 -13.17 -3.93
CA LEU A 97 -8.13 -12.99 -3.40
C LEU A 97 -8.30 -13.61 -2.02
N THR A 98 -7.67 -14.77 -1.77
CA THR A 98 -7.65 -15.40 -0.44
C THR A 98 -6.93 -14.50 0.56
N ALA A 99 -5.72 -14.06 0.25
CA ALA A 99 -4.96 -13.14 1.09
C ALA A 99 -5.74 -11.84 1.38
N TRP A 100 -6.45 -11.31 0.39
CA TRP A 100 -7.27 -10.11 0.56
C TRP A 100 -8.43 -10.32 1.55
N LYS A 101 -9.10 -11.46 1.49
CA LYS A 101 -10.18 -11.81 2.45
C LYS A 101 -9.64 -11.88 3.88
N ASP A 102 -8.50 -12.55 4.09
CA ASP A 102 -7.86 -12.68 5.39
C ASP A 102 -7.45 -11.34 5.97
N VAL A 103 -6.85 -10.48 5.15
CA VAL A 103 -6.43 -9.14 5.59
C VAL A 103 -7.63 -8.25 5.92
N ARG A 104 -8.71 -8.30 5.16
CA ARG A 104 -9.94 -7.57 5.49
C ARG A 104 -10.51 -8.00 6.84
N PHE A 105 -10.47 -9.28 7.14
CA PHE A 105 -10.88 -9.80 8.45
C PHE A 105 -9.98 -9.24 9.56
N GLN A 106 -8.65 -9.26 9.36
CA GLN A 106 -7.68 -8.73 10.33
C GLN A 106 -7.79 -7.22 10.56
N LEU A 107 -8.08 -6.43 9.53
CA LEU A 107 -8.25 -4.98 9.66
C LEU A 107 -9.48 -4.61 10.50
N ASN A 108 -10.49 -5.47 10.52
CA ASN A 108 -11.68 -5.29 11.35
C ASN A 108 -11.51 -5.81 12.79
N SER A 109 -10.36 -6.45 13.09
CA SER A 109 -10.05 -6.96 14.41
C SER A 109 -9.18 -5.95 15.16
N PRO A 110 -9.44 -5.69 16.45
CA PRO A 110 -8.57 -4.82 17.23
C PRO A 110 -7.19 -5.46 17.36
N THR A 111 -6.18 -4.85 16.75
CA THR A 111 -4.79 -5.30 16.86
C THR A 111 -3.94 -4.16 17.42
N ASN A 112 -3.17 -4.46 18.46
CA ASN A 112 -2.24 -3.51 19.10
C ASN A 112 -0.92 -3.36 18.32
N ARG A 113 -0.99 -3.32 16.98
CA ARG A 113 0.21 -3.22 16.12
C ARG A 113 1.01 -1.94 16.39
N THR A 114 0.31 -0.85 16.69
CA THR A 114 0.95 0.42 17.09
C THR A 114 1.71 0.27 18.39
N GLU A 115 1.13 -0.36 19.40
CA GLU A 115 1.78 -0.61 20.69
C GLU A 115 3.03 -1.48 20.53
N TRP A 116 2.98 -2.52 19.68
CA TRP A 116 4.15 -3.36 19.42
C TRP A 116 5.29 -2.58 18.75
N ARG A 117 4.96 -1.73 17.77
CA ARG A 117 5.94 -0.84 17.16
C ARG A 117 6.57 0.08 18.22
N ASP A 118 5.74 0.76 19.00
CA ASP A 118 6.18 1.74 19.99
C ASP A 118 7.04 1.07 21.09
N GLN A 119 6.69 -0.14 21.51
CA GLN A 119 7.50 -0.93 22.43
C GLN A 119 8.86 -1.33 21.81
N PHE A 120 8.85 -1.74 20.55
CA PHE A 120 10.07 -2.07 19.83
C PHE A 120 10.98 -0.85 19.69
N GLU A 121 10.46 0.29 19.30
CA GLU A 121 11.22 1.54 19.16
C GLU A 121 11.84 1.97 20.49
N LYS A 122 11.08 1.93 21.59
CA LYS A 122 11.58 2.20 22.94
C LYS A 122 12.71 1.24 23.33
N SER A 123 12.52 -0.05 23.07
CA SER A 123 13.54 -1.06 23.35
C SER A 123 14.81 -0.84 22.53
N LEU A 124 14.66 -0.47 21.27
CA LEU A 124 15.77 -0.20 20.37
C LEU A 124 16.60 1.01 20.81
N ILE A 125 15.95 2.11 21.20
CA ILE A 125 16.62 3.31 21.73
C ILE A 125 17.39 2.97 23.01
N ASN A 126 16.80 2.15 23.90
CA ASN A 126 17.46 1.73 25.15
C ASN A 126 18.69 0.86 24.89
N LEU A 127 18.63 -0.03 23.90
CA LEU A 127 19.74 -0.94 23.57
C LEU A 127 20.85 -0.23 22.78
N ILE A 128 20.49 0.70 21.91
CA ILE A 128 21.40 1.39 21.01
C ILE A 128 21.10 2.91 21.08
N PRO A 129 21.64 3.63 22.07
CA PRO A 129 21.33 5.06 22.25
C PRO A 129 21.68 5.95 21.06
N ALA A 130 22.55 5.48 20.17
CA ALA A 130 22.92 6.20 18.92
C ALA A 130 21.89 6.03 17.79
N VAL A 131 20.90 5.17 17.96
CA VAL A 131 19.81 4.99 16.98
C VAL A 131 18.95 6.23 16.94
N LYS A 132 18.64 6.68 15.74
CA LYS A 132 17.62 7.70 15.49
C LYS A 132 16.43 7.05 14.83
N ILE A 133 15.27 7.11 15.48
CA ILE A 133 14.00 6.77 14.85
C ILE A 133 13.59 7.96 13.97
N LEU A 134 13.17 7.67 12.74
CA LEU A 134 12.58 8.69 11.88
C LEU A 134 11.13 8.89 12.33
N GLU A 135 10.94 9.82 13.26
CA GLU A 135 9.64 10.18 13.75
C GLU A 135 8.93 11.04 12.72
N ASP A 136 7.79 10.57 12.24
CA ASP A 136 6.78 11.36 11.57
C ASP A 136 5.43 10.97 12.19
N GLU A 137 4.67 11.94 12.67
CA GLU A 137 3.31 11.72 13.21
C GLU A 137 2.40 11.00 12.23
N ARG A 138 2.78 10.98 10.94
CA ARG A 138 2.10 10.31 9.85
C ARG A 138 2.71 8.97 9.47
N ALA A 139 3.59 8.39 10.28
CA ALA A 139 4.18 7.10 9.96
C ALA A 139 3.15 5.96 10.07
N ALA A 140 3.13 5.09 9.07
CA ALA A 140 2.27 3.92 9.08
C ALA A 140 2.69 2.92 10.16
N VAL A 141 1.71 2.33 10.82
CA VAL A 141 1.86 1.38 11.93
C VAL A 141 2.81 0.20 11.64
N GLN A 142 3.08 -0.08 10.38
CA GLN A 142 3.83 -1.28 9.96
C GLN A 142 5.20 -0.99 9.34
N SER A 143 5.57 0.27 9.21
CA SER A 143 6.87 0.63 8.65
C SER A 143 7.76 1.16 9.75
N LEU A 144 8.77 0.39 10.07
CA LEU A 144 9.80 0.75 11.03
C LEU A 144 11.02 1.18 10.22
N CYS A 145 11.37 2.44 10.31
CA CYS A 145 12.61 2.95 9.73
C CYS A 145 13.52 3.43 10.85
N ALA A 146 14.55 2.65 11.14
CA ALA A 146 15.59 3.02 12.08
C ALA A 146 16.91 3.29 11.32
N ARG A 147 17.51 4.44 11.52
CA ARG A 147 18.88 4.70 11.07
C ARG A 147 19.88 4.18 12.10
N CYS A 148 20.57 3.12 11.73
CA CYS A 148 21.74 2.69 12.48
C CYS A 148 22.97 3.49 12.03
N PRO A 149 23.78 4.06 12.93
CA PRO A 149 24.96 4.85 12.57
C PRO A 149 26.07 4.03 11.87
N PHE A 150 25.92 2.71 11.80
CA PHE A 150 26.86 1.80 11.16
C PHE A 150 26.49 1.36 9.74
N THR A 151 25.38 1.82 9.18
CA THR A 151 25.07 1.60 7.76
C THR A 151 25.77 2.68 6.93
N ARG A 152 26.80 2.24 6.17
CA ARG A 152 27.41 3.05 5.10
C ARG A 152 26.45 3.20 3.93
#